data_bce761209440dcdec7a0cf837829416f
#
_entry.id   bce761209440dcdec7a0cf837829416f
#
_cell.length_a   1.000
_cell.length_b   1.000
_cell.length_c   1.000
_cell.angle_alpha   90.00
_cell.angle_beta   90.00
_cell.angle_gamma   90.00
#
_symmetry.space_group_name_H-M   'P 1'
#
loop_
_entity.id
_entity.type
_entity.pdbx_description
1 polymer ?
#
loop_
_entity_poly.entity_id
_entity_poly.type
_entity_poly.pdbx_seq_one_letter_code
_entity_poly.pdbx_strand_id
1 'polypeptide(L)'
;MKKYQSYINDLKNHLNKTDESRFLAQQLLRIHRETELKHNPLVLELGVDKGQSTRIFLNAIDGKDSAKLISIDIKDCRNSIDDKDWEFVQQDSTDIEKLLINKPEIKNGIDILYVDSLHTAEHVKKEIYNLFEYLNNDAYIFFDDIDSSPYMSKQRKDSVNIEIANRKIFRLLEAIFRGNMDKIDFEIMRGSTGLGIYKKCKKLGEKLNPPIFINERNNI
;
A
#
# COMPACT_ATOMS: atom_id res chain seq x y z
N MET A 1 -20.14 -15.15 10.24
CA MET A 1 -20.06 -13.79 9.61
C MET A 1 -18.60 -13.40 9.65
N LYS A 2 -18.04 -12.93 8.52
CA LYS A 2 -16.63 -12.51 8.45
C LYS A 2 -16.32 -11.41 9.48
N LYS A 3 -15.11 -11.40 10.03
CA LYS A 3 -14.61 -10.32 10.89
C LYS A 3 -14.69 -8.99 10.13
N TYR A 4 -15.01 -7.90 10.82
CA TYR A 4 -15.13 -6.56 10.25
C TYR A 4 -16.09 -6.43 9.04
N GLN A 5 -17.06 -7.35 8.88
CA GLN A 5 -18.01 -7.34 7.76
C GLN A 5 -18.87 -6.07 7.72
N SER A 6 -19.23 -5.51 8.90
CA SER A 6 -19.94 -4.23 8.98
C SER A 6 -19.14 -3.11 8.32
N TYR A 7 -17.84 -3.05 8.56
CA TYR A 7 -16.95 -2.04 7.97
C TYR A 7 -16.91 -2.16 6.44
N ILE A 8 -16.80 -3.38 5.91
CA ILE A 8 -16.87 -3.61 4.45
C ILE A 8 -18.23 -3.20 3.87
N ASN A 9 -19.32 -3.47 4.58
CA ASN A 9 -20.65 -3.05 4.15
C ASN A 9 -20.80 -1.53 4.13
N ASP A 10 -20.24 -0.83 5.11
CA ASP A 10 -20.23 0.64 5.16
C ASP A 10 -19.45 1.23 3.98
N LEU A 11 -18.30 0.65 3.63
CA LEU A 11 -17.56 1.05 2.42
C LEU A 11 -18.39 0.84 1.15
N LYS A 12 -19.10 -0.30 1.02
CA LYS A 12 -19.99 -0.54 -0.12
C LYS A 12 -21.12 0.49 -0.21
N ASN A 13 -21.66 0.93 0.94
CA ASN A 13 -22.67 1.98 0.97
C ASN A 13 -22.10 3.34 0.49
N HIS A 14 -20.81 3.60 0.73
CA HIS A 14 -20.15 4.82 0.26
C HIS A 14 -19.99 4.88 -1.26
N LEU A 15 -20.02 3.75 -1.97
CA LEU A 15 -19.98 3.75 -3.44
C LEU A 15 -21.14 4.53 -4.10
N ASN A 16 -22.26 4.64 -3.39
CA ASN A 16 -23.44 5.36 -3.85
C ASN A 16 -23.42 6.88 -3.54
N LYS A 17 -22.38 7.36 -2.82
CA LYS A 17 -22.23 8.77 -2.51
C LYS A 17 -21.64 9.54 -3.69
N THR A 18 -21.81 10.85 -3.68
CA THR A 18 -21.33 11.77 -4.72
C THR A 18 -20.09 12.57 -4.28
N ASP A 19 -19.64 12.36 -3.05
CA ASP A 19 -18.50 13.04 -2.45
C ASP A 19 -17.20 12.19 -2.53
N GLU A 20 -16.10 12.72 -1.98
CA GLU A 20 -14.80 12.07 -1.97
C GLU A 20 -14.78 10.70 -1.27
N SER A 21 -15.70 10.45 -0.33
CA SER A 21 -15.78 9.17 0.37
C SER A 21 -16.02 7.98 -0.56
N ARG A 22 -16.63 8.23 -1.74
CA ARG A 22 -16.79 7.24 -2.80
C ARG A 22 -15.44 6.76 -3.34
N PHE A 23 -14.52 7.68 -3.61
CA PHE A 23 -13.20 7.33 -4.17
C PHE A 23 -12.38 6.54 -3.16
N LEU A 24 -12.36 6.96 -1.89
CA LEU A 24 -11.71 6.20 -0.82
C LEU A 24 -12.30 4.79 -0.70
N ALA A 25 -13.62 4.66 -0.72
CA ALA A 25 -14.27 3.35 -0.68
C ALA A 25 -13.90 2.47 -1.87
N GLN A 26 -13.81 3.04 -3.08
CA GLN A 26 -13.35 2.30 -4.26
C GLN A 26 -11.93 1.78 -4.10
N GLN A 27 -11.02 2.60 -3.58
CA GLN A 27 -9.62 2.25 -3.33
C GLN A 27 -9.50 1.12 -2.29
N LEU A 28 -10.14 1.28 -1.13
CA LEU A 28 -10.12 0.28 -0.06
C LEU A 28 -10.79 -1.04 -0.49
N LEU A 29 -11.89 -0.99 -1.25
CA LEU A 29 -12.54 -2.20 -1.78
C LEU A 29 -11.70 -2.86 -2.87
N ARG A 30 -10.88 -2.12 -3.64
CA ARG A 30 -9.92 -2.70 -4.57
C ARG A 30 -8.84 -3.47 -3.81
N ILE A 31 -8.26 -2.90 -2.76
CA ILE A 31 -7.29 -3.56 -1.88
C ILE A 31 -7.91 -4.84 -1.29
N HIS A 32 -9.11 -4.74 -0.74
CA HIS A 32 -9.85 -5.88 -0.19
C HIS A 32 -9.97 -7.00 -1.21
N ARG A 33 -10.48 -6.68 -2.40
CA ARG A 33 -10.73 -7.65 -3.48
C ARG A 33 -9.45 -8.41 -3.89
N GLU A 34 -8.36 -7.68 -4.15
CA GLU A 34 -7.12 -8.32 -4.58
C GLU A 34 -6.52 -9.21 -3.49
N THR A 35 -6.69 -8.82 -2.21
CA THR A 35 -6.28 -9.63 -1.06
C THR A 35 -7.17 -10.88 -0.90
N GLU A 36 -8.47 -10.71 -1.05
CA GLU A 36 -9.45 -11.82 -0.93
C GLU A 36 -9.25 -12.89 -2.00
N LEU A 37 -8.86 -12.50 -3.22
CA LEU A 37 -8.59 -13.42 -4.33
C LEU A 37 -7.32 -14.25 -4.17
N LYS A 38 -6.38 -13.85 -3.31
CA LYS A 38 -5.16 -14.62 -3.04
C LYS A 38 -5.47 -15.84 -2.16
N HIS A 39 -4.83 -16.96 -2.46
CA HIS A 39 -4.90 -18.15 -1.62
C HIS A 39 -3.89 -18.04 -0.48
N ASN A 40 -4.37 -18.00 0.78
CA ASN A 40 -3.53 -17.92 1.98
C ASN A 40 -2.39 -16.87 1.92
N PRO A 41 -2.69 -15.57 1.63
CA PRO A 41 -1.66 -14.59 1.39
C PRO A 41 -0.87 -14.23 2.66
N LEU A 42 0.41 -13.92 2.48
CA LEU A 42 1.16 -13.07 3.40
C LEU A 42 0.95 -11.62 3.00
N VAL A 43 0.30 -10.86 3.87
CA VAL A 43 0.09 -9.42 3.73
C VAL A 43 1.09 -8.68 4.61
N LEU A 44 1.81 -7.72 4.04
CA LEU A 44 2.68 -6.80 4.77
C LEU A 44 2.13 -5.37 4.65
N GLU A 45 1.78 -4.77 5.77
CA GLU A 45 1.26 -3.41 5.88
C GLU A 45 2.30 -2.50 6.54
N LEU A 46 2.63 -1.40 5.88
CA LEU A 46 3.53 -0.37 6.37
C LEU A 46 2.72 0.90 6.69
N GLY A 47 2.56 1.20 7.98
CA GLY A 47 1.65 2.21 8.51
C GLY A 47 0.33 1.59 8.98
N VAL A 48 -0.05 1.84 10.23
CA VAL A 48 -1.24 1.28 10.88
C VAL A 48 -2.20 2.37 11.36
N ASP A 49 -1.69 3.38 12.06
CA ASP A 49 -2.45 4.44 12.73
C ASP A 49 -3.66 3.86 13.53
N LYS A 50 -4.88 4.06 13.04
CA LYS A 50 -6.12 3.56 13.67
C LYS A 50 -6.59 2.21 13.12
N GLY A 51 -5.81 1.57 12.25
CA GLY A 51 -6.08 0.25 11.69
C GLY A 51 -7.24 0.21 10.69
N GLN A 52 -7.42 1.24 9.87
CA GLN A 52 -8.47 1.24 8.84
C GLN A 52 -8.17 0.20 7.76
N SER A 53 -7.00 0.25 7.15
CA SER A 53 -6.51 -0.72 6.17
C SER A 53 -6.32 -2.10 6.79
N THR A 54 -5.84 -2.17 8.05
CA THR A 54 -5.71 -3.41 8.82
C THR A 54 -7.01 -4.21 8.86
N ARG A 55 -8.17 -3.53 9.12
CA ARG A 55 -9.49 -4.19 9.12
C ARG A 55 -9.91 -4.71 7.74
N ILE A 56 -9.49 -4.02 6.67
CA ILE A 56 -9.71 -4.45 5.28
C ILE A 56 -9.00 -5.77 5.04
N PHE A 57 -7.72 -5.85 5.39
CA PHE A 57 -6.91 -7.05 5.21
C PHE A 57 -7.45 -8.21 6.06
N LEU A 58 -7.74 -7.97 7.33
CA LEU A 58 -8.28 -8.99 8.22
C LEU A 58 -9.62 -9.56 7.76
N ASN A 59 -10.51 -8.72 7.19
CA ASN A 59 -11.73 -9.23 6.57
C ASN A 59 -11.43 -10.06 5.32
N ALA A 60 -10.49 -9.62 4.49
CA ALA A 60 -10.15 -10.31 3.24
C ALA A 60 -9.50 -11.69 3.46
N ILE A 61 -8.74 -11.85 4.56
CA ILE A 61 -8.06 -13.11 4.88
C ILE A 61 -8.88 -14.01 5.82
N ASP A 62 -9.98 -13.52 6.38
CA ASP A 62 -10.81 -14.27 7.33
C ASP A 62 -11.33 -15.59 6.73
N GLY A 63 -11.10 -16.67 7.46
CA GLY A 63 -11.44 -18.03 7.03
C GLY A 63 -10.40 -18.69 6.12
N LYS A 64 -9.21 -18.11 5.94
CA LYS A 64 -8.08 -18.73 5.25
C LYS A 64 -7.11 -19.36 6.27
N ASP A 65 -6.74 -20.62 6.07
CA ASP A 65 -6.06 -21.42 7.12
C ASP A 65 -4.67 -20.91 7.50
N SER A 66 -3.89 -20.40 6.56
CA SER A 66 -2.50 -19.95 6.76
C SER A 66 -2.22 -18.54 6.26
N ALA A 67 -3.26 -17.75 6.02
CA ALA A 67 -3.08 -16.35 5.70
C ALA A 67 -2.62 -15.56 6.92
N LYS A 68 -1.75 -14.57 6.70
CA LYS A 68 -1.17 -13.73 7.75
C LYS A 68 -1.20 -12.26 7.36
N LEU A 69 -1.45 -11.40 8.35
CA LEU A 69 -1.22 -9.96 8.25
C LEU A 69 -0.14 -9.55 9.23
N ILE A 70 0.97 -9.04 8.71
CA ILE A 70 2.04 -8.39 9.48
C ILE A 70 1.96 -6.90 9.21
N SER A 71 1.80 -6.10 10.26
CA SER A 71 1.74 -4.64 10.15
C SER A 71 2.89 -3.99 10.92
N ILE A 72 3.48 -2.97 10.33
CA ILE A 72 4.62 -2.23 10.87
C ILE A 72 4.23 -0.78 11.06
N ASP A 73 4.54 -0.23 12.22
CA ASP A 73 4.45 1.21 12.47
C ASP A 73 5.56 1.63 13.44
N ILE A 74 6.05 2.86 13.29
CA ILE A 74 7.01 3.45 14.22
C ILE A 74 6.36 3.78 15.57
N LYS A 75 5.06 4.08 15.55
CA LYS A 75 4.24 4.27 16.76
C LYS A 75 3.77 2.93 17.30
N ASP A 76 3.50 2.87 18.59
CA ASP A 76 2.87 1.70 19.19
C ASP A 76 1.38 1.65 18.86
N CYS A 77 1.02 0.78 17.93
CA CYS A 77 -0.36 0.57 17.48
C CYS A 77 -0.97 -0.74 17.99
N ARG A 78 -0.33 -1.44 18.95
CA ARG A 78 -0.80 -2.77 19.45
C ARG A 78 -2.24 -2.79 19.93
N ASN A 79 -2.75 -1.68 20.41
CA ASN A 79 -4.12 -1.56 20.90
C ASN A 79 -5.15 -1.15 19.83
N SER A 80 -4.72 -0.93 18.58
CA SER A 80 -5.63 -0.50 17.49
C SER A 80 -6.54 -1.63 17.02
N ILE A 81 -6.06 -2.87 17.10
CA ILE A 81 -6.75 -4.07 16.64
C ILE A 81 -6.57 -5.18 17.67
N ASP A 82 -7.64 -5.91 17.97
CA ASP A 82 -7.62 -7.16 18.72
C ASP A 82 -8.02 -8.31 17.80
N ASP A 83 -7.02 -8.96 17.18
CA ASP A 83 -7.22 -10.04 16.24
C ASP A 83 -6.05 -11.03 16.25
N LYS A 84 -6.34 -12.32 16.32
CA LYS A 84 -5.33 -13.40 16.37
C LYS A 84 -4.55 -13.58 15.06
N ASP A 85 -5.11 -13.16 13.94
CA ASP A 85 -4.51 -13.26 12.60
C ASP A 85 -3.69 -12.00 12.24
N TRP A 86 -3.54 -11.08 13.20
CA TRP A 86 -2.75 -9.86 13.09
C TRP A 86 -1.49 -9.90 13.94
N GLU A 87 -0.37 -9.62 13.31
CA GLU A 87 0.92 -9.50 13.98
C GLU A 87 1.44 -8.07 13.81
N PHE A 88 1.65 -7.36 14.93
CA PHE A 88 2.17 -5.99 14.93
C PHE A 88 3.65 -5.95 15.30
N VAL A 89 4.43 -5.16 14.54
CA VAL A 89 5.85 -4.92 14.77
C VAL A 89 6.09 -3.41 14.89
N GLN A 90 6.52 -2.96 16.07
CA GLN A 90 6.91 -1.57 16.27
C GLN A 90 8.36 -1.35 15.81
N GLN A 91 8.53 -0.77 14.62
CA GLN A 91 9.83 -0.38 14.07
C GLN A 91 9.71 0.58 12.90
N ASP A 92 10.83 1.13 12.44
CA ASP A 92 10.95 1.82 11.16
C ASP A 92 10.79 0.80 10.01
N SER A 93 9.87 1.07 9.08
CA SER A 93 9.58 0.20 7.92
C SER A 93 10.75 0.07 6.94
N THR A 94 11.71 0.99 6.98
CA THR A 94 12.92 0.93 6.16
C THR A 94 14.04 0.06 6.75
N ASP A 95 13.93 -0.36 8.02
CA ASP A 95 14.88 -1.26 8.68
C ASP A 95 14.56 -2.72 8.34
N ILE A 96 14.85 -3.10 7.09
CA ILE A 96 14.51 -4.41 6.56
C ILE A 96 15.30 -5.54 7.22
N GLU A 97 16.55 -5.29 7.63
CA GLU A 97 17.38 -6.31 8.28
C GLU A 97 16.75 -6.76 9.59
N LYS A 98 16.36 -5.80 10.43
CA LYS A 98 15.67 -6.05 11.68
C LYS A 98 14.30 -6.72 11.44
N LEU A 99 13.57 -6.29 10.41
CA LEU A 99 12.30 -6.91 10.05
C LEU A 99 12.45 -8.38 9.71
N LEU A 100 13.43 -8.73 8.87
CA LEU A 100 13.68 -10.13 8.44
C LEU A 100 14.24 -11.03 9.56
N ILE A 101 14.81 -10.45 10.62
CA ILE A 101 15.17 -11.17 11.84
C ILE A 101 13.91 -11.47 12.66
N ASN A 102 13.04 -10.46 12.84
CA ASN A 102 11.82 -10.57 13.64
C ASN A 102 10.73 -11.38 12.94
N LYS A 103 10.67 -11.34 11.61
CA LYS A 103 9.65 -11.95 10.75
C LYS A 103 10.30 -12.66 9.57
N PRO A 104 11.00 -13.79 9.82
CA PRO A 104 11.74 -14.51 8.77
C PRO A 104 10.84 -15.08 7.68
N GLU A 105 9.55 -15.28 7.94
CA GLU A 105 8.55 -15.72 6.97
C GLU A 105 8.40 -14.78 5.76
N ILE A 106 8.74 -13.51 5.90
CA ILE A 106 8.75 -12.53 4.78
C ILE A 106 9.66 -13.01 3.64
N LYS A 107 10.74 -13.73 3.96
CA LYS A 107 11.65 -14.29 2.95
C LYS A 107 11.01 -15.37 2.08
N ASN A 108 9.90 -15.96 2.53
CA ASN A 108 9.17 -16.98 1.79
C ASN A 108 8.22 -16.39 0.74
N GLY A 109 8.04 -15.08 0.75
CA GLY A 109 7.29 -14.33 -0.24
C GLY A 109 6.08 -13.57 0.33
N ILE A 110 5.95 -12.31 -0.08
CA ILE A 110 4.84 -11.41 0.23
C ILE A 110 3.88 -11.42 -0.97
N ASP A 111 2.60 -11.57 -0.74
CA ASP A 111 1.57 -11.54 -1.79
C ASP A 111 0.91 -10.17 -1.94
N ILE A 112 0.79 -9.44 -0.83
CA ILE A 112 0.25 -8.08 -0.77
C ILE A 112 1.18 -7.22 0.07
N LEU A 113 1.65 -6.11 -0.50
CA LEU A 113 2.37 -5.05 0.20
C LEU A 113 1.53 -3.77 0.15
N TYR A 114 1.26 -3.18 1.31
CA TYR A 114 0.59 -1.88 1.43
C TYR A 114 1.55 -0.86 2.02
N VAL A 115 1.75 0.25 1.32
CA VAL A 115 2.71 1.31 1.65
C VAL A 115 1.95 2.57 2.01
N ASP A 116 1.81 2.83 3.29
CA ASP A 116 1.07 3.95 3.90
C ASP A 116 1.77 4.46 5.17
N SER A 117 3.10 4.51 5.14
CA SER A 117 3.94 4.87 6.27
C SER A 117 4.27 6.37 6.29
N LEU A 118 5.53 6.74 6.09
CA LEU A 118 5.95 8.12 5.97
C LEU A 118 5.83 8.61 4.52
N HIS A 119 4.93 9.57 4.28
CA HIS A 119 4.59 10.06 2.94
C HIS A 119 5.68 10.99 2.38
N THR A 120 6.87 10.43 2.15
CA THR A 120 7.96 11.08 1.40
C THR A 120 8.50 10.15 0.33
N ALA A 121 8.86 10.71 -0.83
CA ALA A 121 9.37 9.92 -1.94
C ALA A 121 10.64 9.13 -1.59
N GLU A 122 11.52 9.71 -0.76
CA GLU A 122 12.73 9.03 -0.31
C GLU A 122 12.43 7.81 0.56
N HIS A 123 11.43 7.93 1.46
CA HIS A 123 11.04 6.83 2.35
C HIS A 123 10.38 5.71 1.55
N VAL A 124 9.37 6.04 0.75
CA VAL A 124 8.69 5.09 -0.15
C VAL A 124 9.68 4.39 -1.08
N LYS A 125 10.68 5.11 -1.60
CA LYS A 125 11.74 4.52 -2.41
C LYS A 125 12.52 3.46 -1.65
N LYS A 126 12.92 3.73 -0.41
CA LYS A 126 13.65 2.75 0.42
C LYS A 126 12.79 1.52 0.68
N GLU A 127 11.54 1.70 1.08
CA GLU A 127 10.62 0.60 1.34
C GLU A 127 10.47 -0.32 0.14
N ILE A 128 10.13 0.23 -1.04
CA ILE A 128 9.90 -0.60 -2.23
C ILE A 128 11.17 -1.29 -2.72
N TYR A 129 12.33 -0.62 -2.72
CA TYR A 129 13.59 -1.22 -3.16
C TYR A 129 14.08 -2.31 -2.21
N ASN A 130 13.84 -2.17 -0.92
CA ASN A 130 14.21 -3.15 0.10
C ASN A 130 13.29 -4.38 0.11
N LEU A 131 12.00 -4.20 -0.25
CA LEU A 131 10.99 -5.25 -0.14
C LEU A 131 10.67 -5.96 -1.45
N PHE A 132 10.97 -5.35 -2.61
CA PHE A 132 10.55 -5.89 -3.90
C PHE A 132 11.08 -7.30 -4.17
N GLU A 133 12.30 -7.63 -3.75
CA GLU A 133 12.87 -8.97 -3.94
C GLU A 133 12.10 -10.05 -3.15
N TYR A 134 11.42 -9.68 -2.06
CA TYR A 134 10.62 -10.58 -1.23
C TYR A 134 9.16 -10.70 -1.69
N LEU A 135 8.75 -10.04 -2.75
CA LEU A 135 7.41 -10.17 -3.31
C LEU A 135 7.31 -11.42 -4.20
N ASN A 136 6.19 -12.14 -4.08
CA ASN A 136 5.85 -13.24 -4.96
C ASN A 136 5.58 -12.78 -6.40
N ASN A 137 5.58 -13.70 -7.35
CA ASN A 137 5.00 -13.43 -8.66
C ASN A 137 3.51 -13.11 -8.49
N ASP A 138 3.01 -12.19 -9.31
CA ASP A 138 1.63 -11.69 -9.22
C ASP A 138 1.28 -10.99 -7.89
N ALA A 139 2.27 -10.68 -7.02
CA ALA A 139 2.04 -9.86 -5.84
C ALA A 139 1.56 -8.46 -6.21
N TYR A 140 0.67 -7.92 -5.39
CA TYR A 140 0.24 -6.52 -5.51
C TYR A 140 0.96 -5.64 -4.50
N ILE A 141 1.30 -4.43 -4.92
CA ILE A 141 1.84 -3.37 -4.08
C ILE A 141 0.90 -2.17 -4.22
N PHE A 142 0.35 -1.74 -3.12
CA PHE A 142 -0.53 -0.58 -3.05
C PHE A 142 0.21 0.58 -2.38
N PHE A 143 0.17 1.77 -2.99
CA PHE A 143 0.77 3.00 -2.47
C PHE A 143 -0.33 4.01 -2.23
N ASP A 144 -0.54 4.41 -0.98
CA ASP A 144 -1.48 5.47 -0.64
C ASP A 144 -0.87 6.86 -0.87
N ASP A 145 -1.71 7.89 -0.85
CA ASP A 145 -1.32 9.30 -0.90
C ASP A 145 -0.50 9.69 -2.14
N ILE A 146 -0.96 9.29 -3.34
CA ILE A 146 -0.28 9.63 -4.61
C ILE A 146 -0.97 10.73 -5.43
N ASP A 147 -2.19 11.15 -5.06
CA ASP A 147 -2.94 12.17 -5.80
C ASP A 147 -2.81 13.54 -5.13
N SER A 148 -2.17 14.49 -5.82
CA SER A 148 -2.04 15.86 -5.37
C SER A 148 -3.26 16.74 -5.75
N SER A 149 -4.10 16.29 -6.69
CA SER A 149 -5.18 17.09 -7.28
C SER A 149 -6.20 17.62 -6.25
N PRO A 150 -6.66 16.84 -5.26
CA PRO A 150 -7.59 17.32 -4.24
C PRO A 150 -7.06 18.49 -3.42
N TYR A 151 -5.75 18.56 -3.21
CA TYR A 151 -5.09 19.61 -2.44
C TYR A 151 -4.86 20.88 -3.29
N MET A 152 -4.66 20.72 -4.59
CA MET A 152 -4.55 21.84 -5.56
C MET A 152 -5.91 22.49 -5.84
N SER A 153 -6.97 21.67 -5.95
CA SER A 153 -8.33 22.13 -6.26
C SER A 153 -9.10 22.68 -5.05
N LYS A 154 -8.48 22.71 -3.88
CA LYS A 154 -9.09 23.11 -2.60
C LYS A 154 -10.28 22.23 -2.18
N GLN A 155 -10.43 21.05 -2.76
CA GLN A 155 -11.46 20.07 -2.34
C GLN A 155 -11.17 19.53 -0.94
N ARG A 156 -9.91 19.46 -0.56
CA ARG A 156 -9.45 19.15 0.79
C ARG A 156 -8.88 20.39 1.46
N LYS A 157 -8.75 20.32 2.81
CA LYS A 157 -8.10 21.38 3.58
C LYS A 157 -6.68 21.57 3.02
N ASP A 158 -6.41 22.77 2.58
CA ASP A 158 -5.20 23.16 1.88
C ASP A 158 -3.95 22.79 2.68
N SER A 159 -3.08 22.01 2.06
CA SER A 159 -1.77 21.69 2.59
C SER A 159 -0.78 21.53 1.43
N VAL A 160 -0.03 22.58 1.16
CA VAL A 160 1.02 22.61 0.14
C VAL A 160 2.05 21.48 0.37
N ASN A 161 2.33 21.15 1.63
CA ASN A 161 3.27 20.08 1.96
C ASN A 161 2.77 18.70 1.51
N ILE A 162 1.48 18.40 1.74
CA ILE A 162 0.87 17.13 1.32
C ILE A 162 0.79 17.10 -0.21
N GLU A 163 0.36 18.19 -0.85
CA GLU A 163 0.35 18.30 -2.32
C GLU A 163 1.72 17.97 -2.92
N ILE A 164 2.78 18.60 -2.39
CA ILE A 164 4.15 18.39 -2.88
C ILE A 164 4.60 16.94 -2.62
N ALA A 165 4.28 16.37 -1.45
CA ALA A 165 4.64 15.01 -1.09
C ALA A 165 3.99 14.00 -2.04
N ASN A 166 2.66 14.06 -2.21
CA ASN A 166 1.91 13.16 -3.09
C ASN A 166 2.40 13.25 -4.54
N ARG A 167 2.64 14.47 -5.05
CA ARG A 167 3.19 14.68 -6.39
C ARG A 167 4.59 14.07 -6.55
N LYS A 168 5.46 14.18 -5.54
CA LYS A 168 6.80 13.58 -5.56
C LYS A 168 6.74 12.06 -5.52
N ILE A 169 5.84 11.47 -4.70
CA ILE A 169 5.62 10.02 -4.64
C ILE A 169 5.13 9.54 -6.00
N PHE A 170 4.11 10.17 -6.56
CA PHE A 170 3.60 9.80 -7.89
C PHE A 170 4.68 9.81 -8.97
N ARG A 171 5.50 10.89 -9.06
CA ARG A 171 6.63 10.98 -9.99
C ARG A 171 7.68 9.88 -9.78
N LEU A 172 7.94 9.53 -8.53
CA LEU A 172 8.83 8.42 -8.20
C LEU A 172 8.27 7.09 -8.73
N LEU A 173 6.97 6.81 -8.49
CA LEU A 173 6.35 5.58 -8.98
C LEU A 173 6.40 5.49 -10.51
N GLU A 174 6.07 6.58 -11.21
CA GLU A 174 6.23 6.62 -12.67
C GLU A 174 7.68 6.34 -13.12
N ALA A 175 8.67 6.90 -12.44
CA ALA A 175 10.08 6.72 -12.77
C ALA A 175 10.54 5.27 -12.50
N ILE A 176 10.08 4.66 -11.40
CA ILE A 176 10.33 3.23 -11.10
C ILE A 176 9.69 2.37 -12.18
N PHE A 177 8.44 2.61 -12.55
CA PHE A 177 7.76 1.87 -13.61
C PHE A 177 8.53 1.94 -14.93
N ARG A 178 8.97 3.13 -15.37
CA ARG A 178 9.74 3.28 -16.61
C ARG A 178 11.05 2.47 -16.61
N GLY A 179 11.71 2.36 -15.47
CA GLY A 179 12.93 1.55 -15.33
C GLY A 179 12.65 0.03 -15.26
N ASN A 180 11.38 -0.38 -15.13
CA ASN A 180 11.00 -1.75 -14.78
C ASN A 180 9.73 -2.24 -15.50
N MET A 181 9.43 -1.76 -16.71
CA MET A 181 8.24 -2.15 -17.48
C MET A 181 8.16 -3.63 -17.80
N ASP A 182 9.29 -4.36 -17.74
CA ASP A 182 9.33 -5.81 -17.87
C ASP A 182 9.07 -6.56 -16.55
N LYS A 183 8.98 -5.84 -15.42
CA LYS A 183 8.89 -6.42 -14.07
C LYS A 183 7.60 -6.09 -13.35
N ILE A 184 6.96 -4.99 -13.69
CA ILE A 184 5.76 -4.49 -13.03
C ILE A 184 4.76 -3.95 -14.04
N ASP A 185 3.47 -4.19 -13.77
CA ASP A 185 2.37 -3.40 -14.31
C ASP A 185 2.05 -2.25 -13.36
N PHE A 186 1.57 -1.12 -13.89
CA PHE A 186 1.22 0.04 -13.10
C PHE A 186 -0.18 0.55 -13.41
N GLU A 187 -1.01 0.63 -12.39
CA GLU A 187 -2.37 1.17 -12.41
C GLU A 187 -2.49 2.32 -11.40
N ILE A 188 -3.38 3.28 -11.69
CA ILE A 188 -3.62 4.45 -10.85
C ILE A 188 -5.11 4.61 -10.62
N MET A 189 -5.54 4.75 -9.37
CA MET A 189 -6.87 5.19 -9.00
C MET A 189 -6.79 6.59 -8.41
N ARG A 190 -7.39 7.56 -9.11
CA ARG A 190 -7.40 8.96 -8.67
C ARG A 190 -8.60 9.27 -7.80
N GLY A 191 -8.54 10.44 -7.15
CA GLY A 191 -9.53 10.91 -6.20
C GLY A 191 -9.20 10.49 -4.77
N SER A 192 -9.83 11.12 -3.78
CA SER A 192 -9.42 11.03 -2.37
C SER A 192 -7.93 11.37 -2.20
N THR A 193 -7.12 10.47 -1.65
CA THR A 193 -5.65 10.59 -1.57
C THR A 193 -4.94 9.96 -2.76
N GLY A 194 -5.68 9.18 -3.57
CA GLY A 194 -5.15 8.43 -4.70
C GLY A 194 -4.46 7.14 -4.30
N LEU A 195 -4.59 6.12 -5.14
CA LEU A 195 -3.95 4.82 -4.93
C LEU A 195 -3.13 4.44 -6.16
N GLY A 196 -1.82 4.24 -5.96
CA GLY A 196 -0.93 3.60 -6.93
C GLY A 196 -0.93 2.10 -6.74
N ILE A 197 -0.96 1.34 -7.83
CA ILE A 197 -0.99 -0.11 -7.76
C ILE A 197 0.07 -0.65 -8.70
N TYR A 198 1.06 -1.35 -8.14
CA TYR A 198 1.94 -2.22 -8.93
C TYR A 198 1.48 -3.66 -8.83
N LYS A 199 1.57 -4.37 -9.95
CA LYS A 199 1.50 -5.82 -9.97
C LYS A 199 2.87 -6.36 -10.41
N LYS A 200 3.50 -7.19 -9.58
CA LYS A 200 4.79 -7.79 -9.92
C LYS A 200 4.61 -8.89 -10.95
N CYS A 201 5.38 -8.82 -12.05
CA CYS A 201 5.38 -9.79 -13.15
C CYS A 201 6.62 -10.68 -13.16
N LYS A 202 7.35 -10.77 -12.06
CA LYS A 202 8.58 -11.55 -11.89
C LYS A 202 8.53 -12.38 -10.62
N LYS A 203 9.26 -13.48 -10.61
CA LYS A 203 9.35 -14.39 -9.46
C LYS A 203 10.07 -13.76 -8.26
N LEU A 204 9.95 -14.40 -7.13
CA LEU A 204 10.67 -14.10 -5.89
C LEU A 204 12.18 -13.98 -6.15
N GLY A 205 12.86 -13.06 -5.47
CA GLY A 205 14.29 -12.79 -5.59
C GLY A 205 14.69 -11.78 -6.67
N GLU A 206 13.78 -11.40 -7.57
CA GLU A 206 14.04 -10.35 -8.57
C GLU A 206 14.05 -8.96 -7.95
N LYS A 207 15.05 -8.13 -8.32
CA LYS A 207 15.22 -6.76 -7.82
C LYS A 207 14.78 -5.73 -8.85
N LEU A 208 14.42 -4.55 -8.37
CA LEU A 208 14.13 -3.40 -9.23
C LEU A 208 15.42 -2.82 -9.83
N ASN A 209 15.32 -2.39 -11.08
CA ASN A 209 16.30 -1.52 -11.71
C ASN A 209 16.15 -0.08 -11.17
N PRO A 210 17.17 0.79 -11.31
CA PRO A 210 17.06 2.18 -10.94
C PRO A 210 15.89 2.90 -11.62
N PRO A 211 15.28 3.91 -10.98
CA PRO A 211 14.19 4.67 -11.57
C PRO A 211 14.69 5.55 -12.74
N ILE A 212 13.88 5.68 -13.79
CA ILE A 212 14.16 6.55 -14.94
C ILE A 212 13.26 7.78 -14.84
N PHE A 213 13.83 8.92 -14.46
CA PHE A 213 13.15 10.21 -14.43
C PHE A 213 13.16 10.87 -15.81
N ILE A 214 12.01 11.37 -16.24
CA ILE A 214 11.92 12.23 -17.41
C ILE A 214 12.09 13.67 -16.93
N ASN A 215 13.09 14.37 -17.45
CA ASN A 215 13.22 15.81 -17.24
C ASN A 215 12.08 16.52 -17.96
N GLU A 216 11.27 17.28 -17.23
CA GLU A 216 10.30 18.18 -17.86
C GLU A 216 11.10 19.17 -18.72
N ARG A 217 10.70 19.31 -19.97
CA ARG A 217 11.23 20.42 -20.81
C ARG A 217 10.79 21.70 -20.11
N ASN A 218 11.75 22.49 -19.64
CA ASN A 218 11.45 23.84 -19.22
C ASN A 218 10.74 24.53 -20.38
N ASN A 219 9.60 25.12 -20.08
CA ASN A 219 8.73 25.76 -21.06
C ASN A 219 9.54 26.59 -22.07
N ILE A 220 9.25 26.34 -23.33
CA ILE A 220 9.61 27.23 -24.45
C ILE A 220 8.78 28.51 -24.29
#